data_5426ff2a4b8644d804042a6a8de0b6fa
#
_entry.id   5426ff2a4b8644d804042a6a8de0b6fa
#
_cell.length_a   1.000
_cell.length_b   1.000
_cell.length_c   1.000
_cell.angle_alpha   90.00
_cell.angle_beta   90.00
_cell.angle_gamma   90.00
#
_symmetry.space_group_name_H-M   'P 1'
#
loop_
_entity.id
_entity.type
_entity.pdbx_description
1 polymer ?
#
loop_
_entity_poly.entity_id
_entity_poly.type
_entity_poly.pdbx_seq_one_letter_code
_entity_poly.pdbx_strand_id
1 'polypeptide(L)'
;MRKREGLRNNIKGFVRAAVFTVIFLWIFCLLANVFIPDGTGGEDGMESRISKAYRGEDTDSLSVVFVGNSDVYRAISPVDMYMSTGVTSAVAGQPGKKMVQAVEDVRDIFRYQKPDVIVLETDCMFRGKSPEKSAEQSSPAEKGAVEKASKIWKSFTDKGRKLLKEGDSAFIAALNYKAPLIRYHDNWKNLSLSSFTDVNRKYRFTNKGMVYSDAVKPYEGDPGYMKDPASEPEEMEASSVRSFERIRKMCRAEEVKLVLLTVPSANTWTYARHNAVRALADRYGLAYYDYNVRYPDGFDWETCTTDRGNHLNYRGGAAVTADFGERLTEDIKVKRTELTEDQKKAWEEDYFKFHESR
;
A
#
# COMPACT_ATOMS: atom_id res chain seq x y z
N MET A 1 -9.39 -48.90 -40.37
CA MET A 1 -9.97 -47.53 -40.57
C MET A 1 -10.83 -47.08 -39.39
N ARG A 2 -11.84 -47.78 -38.93
CA ARG A 2 -12.73 -47.40 -37.82
C ARG A 2 -12.06 -46.93 -36.50
N LYS A 3 -10.96 -47.57 -36.07
CA LYS A 3 -10.24 -47.15 -34.84
C LYS A 3 -9.57 -45.77 -34.94
N ARG A 4 -9.09 -45.37 -36.11
CA ARG A 4 -8.46 -44.07 -36.34
C ARG A 4 -9.49 -42.94 -36.41
N GLU A 5 -10.70 -43.21 -36.93
CA GLU A 5 -11.78 -42.26 -36.96
C GLU A 5 -12.36 -42.00 -35.54
N GLY A 6 -12.52 -43.04 -34.72
CA GLY A 6 -12.92 -42.90 -33.33
C GLY A 6 -11.96 -42.06 -32.52
N LEU A 7 -10.64 -42.31 -32.65
CA LEU A 7 -9.61 -41.54 -31.97
C LEU A 7 -9.62 -40.04 -32.40
N ARG A 8 -9.76 -39.79 -33.71
CA ARG A 8 -9.84 -38.42 -34.26
C ARG A 8 -11.07 -37.65 -33.78
N ASN A 9 -12.20 -38.34 -33.62
CA ASN A 9 -13.44 -37.76 -33.11
C ASN A 9 -13.33 -37.44 -31.61
N ASN A 10 -12.69 -38.32 -30.82
CA ASN A 10 -12.43 -38.09 -29.40
C ASN A 10 -11.47 -36.91 -29.19
N ILE A 11 -10.43 -36.79 -30.01
CA ILE A 11 -9.50 -35.64 -29.95
C ILE A 11 -10.22 -34.35 -30.31
N LYS A 12 -11.07 -34.34 -31.36
CA LYS A 12 -11.86 -33.15 -31.69
C LYS A 12 -12.85 -32.76 -30.58
N GLY A 13 -13.48 -33.75 -29.93
CA GLY A 13 -14.36 -33.55 -28.79
C GLY A 13 -13.61 -32.91 -27.62
N PHE A 14 -12.43 -33.45 -27.29
CA PHE A 14 -11.56 -32.91 -26.24
C PHE A 14 -11.11 -31.48 -26.53
N VAL A 15 -10.65 -31.19 -27.76
CA VAL A 15 -10.23 -29.84 -28.16
C VAL A 15 -11.39 -28.84 -28.04
N ARG A 16 -12.60 -29.22 -28.48
CA ARG A 16 -13.78 -28.35 -28.33
C ARG A 16 -14.13 -28.07 -26.88
N ALA A 17 -14.09 -29.10 -26.02
CA ALA A 17 -14.31 -28.95 -24.60
C ALA A 17 -13.25 -28.06 -23.95
N ALA A 18 -11.98 -28.23 -24.28
CA ALA A 18 -10.89 -27.42 -23.79
C ALA A 18 -11.03 -25.94 -24.21
N VAL A 19 -11.34 -25.68 -25.48
CA VAL A 19 -11.59 -24.32 -25.98
C VAL A 19 -12.80 -23.68 -25.27
N PHE A 20 -13.90 -24.42 -25.13
CA PHE A 20 -15.07 -23.92 -24.37
C PHE A 20 -14.70 -23.57 -22.92
N THR A 21 -13.99 -24.47 -22.25
CA THR A 21 -13.55 -24.25 -20.86
C THR A 21 -12.67 -23.00 -20.73
N VAL A 22 -11.73 -22.80 -21.65
CA VAL A 22 -10.86 -21.61 -21.65
C VAL A 22 -11.66 -20.33 -21.87
N ILE A 23 -12.57 -20.31 -22.84
CA ILE A 23 -13.45 -19.16 -23.11
C ILE A 23 -14.36 -18.90 -21.90
N PHE A 24 -14.96 -19.94 -21.34
CA PHE A 24 -15.81 -19.82 -20.16
C PHE A 24 -15.06 -19.23 -18.97
N LEU A 25 -13.87 -19.76 -18.66
CA LEU A 25 -13.03 -19.24 -17.58
C LEU A 25 -12.59 -17.79 -17.84
N TRP A 26 -12.28 -17.45 -19.07
CA TRP A 26 -11.92 -16.08 -19.44
C TRP A 26 -13.09 -15.11 -19.22
N ILE A 27 -14.30 -15.45 -19.70
CA ILE A 27 -15.52 -14.66 -19.48
C ILE A 27 -15.83 -14.59 -17.97
N PHE A 28 -15.71 -15.70 -17.24
CA PHE A 28 -15.94 -15.74 -15.81
C PHE A 28 -14.98 -14.80 -15.07
N CYS A 29 -13.70 -14.78 -15.43
CA CYS A 29 -12.71 -13.87 -14.83
C CYS A 29 -13.01 -12.38 -15.15
N LEU A 30 -13.45 -12.08 -16.39
CA LEU A 30 -13.86 -10.73 -16.75
C LEU A 30 -15.07 -10.28 -15.92
N LEU A 31 -16.11 -11.10 -15.86
CA LEU A 31 -17.31 -10.80 -15.08
C LEU A 31 -17.01 -10.70 -13.58
N ALA A 32 -16.08 -11.51 -13.06
CA ALA A 32 -15.68 -11.44 -11.66
C ALA A 32 -15.22 -10.02 -11.25
N ASN A 33 -14.47 -9.33 -12.09
CA ASN A 33 -14.04 -7.95 -11.82
C ASN A 33 -15.20 -6.96 -11.90
N VAL A 34 -16.16 -7.16 -12.81
CA VAL A 34 -17.33 -6.28 -12.98
C VAL A 34 -18.21 -6.27 -11.72
N PHE A 35 -18.32 -7.41 -11.03
CA PHE A 35 -19.15 -7.54 -9.84
C PHE A 35 -18.51 -7.03 -8.56
N ILE A 36 -17.20 -6.74 -8.53
CA ILE A 36 -16.54 -6.16 -7.36
C ILE A 36 -17.06 -4.75 -7.14
N PRO A 37 -17.61 -4.42 -5.95
CA PRO A 37 -18.08 -3.06 -5.66
C PRO A 37 -16.91 -2.06 -5.59
N ASP A 38 -17.23 -0.79 -5.81
CA ASP A 38 -16.29 0.32 -5.67
C ASP A 38 -15.75 0.42 -4.23
N GLY A 39 -14.51 0.82 -4.07
CA GLY A 39 -13.91 1.07 -2.76
C GLY A 39 -13.76 -0.14 -1.83
N THR A 40 -13.92 -1.38 -2.34
CA THR A 40 -13.78 -2.59 -1.52
C THR A 40 -12.38 -3.17 -1.48
N GLY A 41 -11.50 -2.77 -2.41
CA GLY A 41 -10.16 -3.33 -2.57
C GLY A 41 -10.12 -4.73 -3.21
N GLY A 42 -11.25 -5.26 -3.61
CA GLY A 42 -11.35 -6.58 -4.26
C GLY A 42 -11.05 -7.74 -3.32
N GLU A 43 -10.18 -8.67 -3.75
CA GLU A 43 -9.82 -9.87 -2.98
C GLU A 43 -9.08 -9.53 -1.68
N ASP A 44 -8.19 -8.56 -1.73
CA ASP A 44 -7.31 -8.22 -0.61
C ASP A 44 -7.95 -7.24 0.40
N GLY A 45 -9.11 -6.67 0.07
CA GLY A 45 -9.90 -5.85 0.99
C GLY A 45 -9.09 -4.75 1.71
N MET A 46 -8.93 -4.90 3.04
CA MET A 46 -8.24 -3.91 3.87
C MET A 46 -6.77 -3.69 3.47
N GLU A 47 -6.04 -4.74 3.05
CA GLU A 47 -4.64 -4.59 2.62
C GLU A 47 -4.56 -3.68 1.39
N SER A 48 -5.49 -3.82 0.44
CA SER A 48 -5.55 -2.95 -0.74
C SER A 48 -5.90 -1.50 -0.41
N ARG A 49 -6.71 -1.25 0.63
CA ARG A 49 -7.05 0.11 1.07
C ARG A 49 -5.83 0.93 1.46
N ILE A 50 -4.83 0.28 2.02
CA ILE A 50 -3.60 0.92 2.50
C ILE A 50 -2.55 0.94 1.40
N SER A 51 -2.45 -0.13 0.60
CA SER A 51 -1.32 -0.34 -0.30
C SER A 51 -1.55 0.07 -1.75
N LYS A 52 -2.81 0.22 -2.19
CA LYS A 52 -3.15 0.37 -3.61
C LYS A 52 -4.11 1.54 -3.90
N ALA A 53 -4.26 2.48 -2.97
CA ALA A 53 -5.16 3.61 -3.14
C ALA A 53 -4.83 4.45 -4.39
N TYR A 54 -3.55 4.58 -4.73
CA TYR A 54 -3.10 5.29 -5.94
C TYR A 54 -3.64 4.72 -7.26
N ARG A 55 -4.08 3.46 -7.28
CA ARG A 55 -4.68 2.83 -8.48
C ARG A 55 -6.12 3.24 -8.70
N GLY A 56 -6.82 3.68 -7.65
CA GLY A 56 -8.21 4.11 -7.72
C GLY A 56 -8.38 5.54 -8.19
N GLU A 57 -7.30 6.31 -8.18
CA GLU A 57 -7.28 7.66 -8.71
C GLU A 57 -7.15 7.64 -10.24
N ASP A 58 -7.59 8.70 -10.89
CA ASP A 58 -7.44 8.84 -12.33
C ASP A 58 -5.96 8.77 -12.72
N THR A 59 -5.67 8.28 -13.92
CA THR A 59 -4.31 8.15 -14.42
C THR A 59 -3.60 9.50 -14.40
N ASP A 60 -2.39 9.52 -13.83
CA ASP A 60 -1.52 10.70 -13.74
C ASP A 60 -2.16 11.90 -13.01
N SER A 61 -3.12 11.66 -12.11
CA SER A 61 -3.80 12.71 -11.34
C SER A 61 -3.15 13.00 -9.98
N LEU A 62 -2.19 12.21 -9.56
CA LEU A 62 -1.50 12.39 -8.28
C LEU A 62 -0.20 13.15 -8.45
N SER A 63 -0.04 14.24 -7.66
CA SER A 63 1.21 15.01 -7.59
C SER A 63 2.26 14.30 -6.73
N VAL A 64 1.82 13.59 -5.68
CA VAL A 64 2.69 12.94 -4.69
C VAL A 64 2.18 11.54 -4.35
N VAL A 65 3.09 10.57 -4.25
CA VAL A 65 2.75 9.26 -3.67
C VAL A 65 3.70 8.94 -2.52
N PHE A 66 3.12 8.65 -1.36
CA PHE A 66 3.85 8.25 -0.15
C PHE A 66 4.01 6.74 -0.13
N VAL A 67 5.23 6.27 0.10
CA VAL A 67 5.55 4.82 0.17
C VAL A 67 6.21 4.53 1.50
N GLY A 68 5.69 3.60 2.28
CA GLY A 68 6.26 3.24 3.57
C GLY A 68 5.46 2.20 4.34
N ASN A 69 5.80 2.05 5.61
CA ASN A 69 5.16 1.11 6.53
C ASN A 69 3.93 1.72 7.24
N SER A 70 3.61 1.21 8.44
CA SER A 70 2.47 1.70 9.24
C SER A 70 2.60 3.15 9.66
N ASP A 71 3.80 3.67 9.74
CA ASP A 71 4.04 5.02 10.20
C ASP A 71 3.47 6.03 9.19
N VAL A 72 3.75 5.84 7.90
CA VAL A 72 3.26 6.77 6.87
C VAL A 72 1.74 6.73 6.70
N TYR A 73 1.10 5.55 6.71
CA TYR A 73 -0.35 5.53 6.53
C TYR A 73 -1.15 5.96 7.78
N ARG A 74 -0.48 6.11 8.92
CA ARG A 74 -1.04 6.71 10.13
C ARG A 74 -0.78 8.21 10.21
N ALA A 75 0.28 8.70 9.58
CA ALA A 75 0.73 10.08 9.68
C ALA A 75 0.20 10.99 8.57
N ILE A 76 -0.11 10.46 7.39
CA ILE A 76 -0.46 11.28 6.23
C ILE A 76 -1.94 11.13 5.89
N SER A 77 -2.65 12.26 5.88
CA SER A 77 -4.01 12.39 5.38
C SER A 77 -4.02 13.08 4.01
N PRO A 78 -4.14 12.33 2.91
CA PRO A 78 -4.11 12.92 1.58
C PRO A 78 -5.25 13.91 1.31
N VAL A 79 -6.43 13.68 1.86
CA VAL A 79 -7.58 14.57 1.66
C VAL A 79 -7.41 15.90 2.42
N ASP A 80 -6.85 15.88 3.64
CA ASP A 80 -6.53 17.11 4.38
C ASP A 80 -5.41 17.90 3.69
N MET A 81 -4.39 17.19 3.17
CA MET A 81 -3.31 17.80 2.39
C MET A 81 -3.85 18.50 1.13
N TYR A 82 -4.76 17.84 0.40
CA TYR A 82 -5.39 18.45 -0.77
C TYR A 82 -6.16 19.71 -0.41
N MET A 83 -6.99 19.67 0.62
CA MET A 83 -7.79 20.84 1.03
C MET A 83 -6.93 22.01 1.49
N SER A 84 -5.80 21.78 2.15
CA SER A 84 -4.92 22.83 2.64
C SER A 84 -3.97 23.39 1.58
N THR A 85 -3.49 22.55 0.67
CA THR A 85 -2.40 22.92 -0.27
C THR A 85 -2.75 22.74 -1.75
N GLY A 86 -3.83 22.06 -2.09
CA GLY A 86 -4.16 21.65 -3.45
C GLY A 86 -3.28 20.52 -4.00
N VAL A 87 -2.44 19.88 -3.17
CA VAL A 87 -1.58 18.77 -3.57
C VAL A 87 -2.35 17.46 -3.52
N THR A 88 -2.56 16.85 -4.67
CA THR A 88 -3.17 15.51 -4.78
C THR A 88 -2.17 14.44 -4.37
N SER A 89 -2.56 13.54 -3.50
CA SER A 89 -1.66 12.49 -3.02
C SER A 89 -2.37 11.18 -2.68
N ALA A 90 -1.61 10.10 -2.57
CA ALA A 90 -2.08 8.84 -2.03
C ALA A 90 -0.98 8.14 -1.24
N VAL A 91 -1.38 7.26 -0.33
CA VAL A 91 -0.44 6.44 0.45
C VAL A 91 -0.43 5.02 -0.09
N ALA A 92 0.77 4.51 -0.37
CA ALA A 92 1.08 3.11 -0.65
C ALA A 92 1.76 2.50 0.58
N GLY A 93 0.97 2.24 1.62
CA GLY A 93 1.43 1.71 2.90
C GLY A 93 1.29 0.19 3.01
N GLN A 94 1.99 -0.41 3.98
CA GLN A 94 1.77 -1.80 4.40
C GLN A 94 2.33 -1.99 5.81
N PRO A 95 1.63 -2.72 6.72
CA PRO A 95 2.19 -3.01 8.05
C PRO A 95 3.54 -3.69 7.96
N GLY A 96 4.54 -3.15 8.67
CA GLY A 96 5.90 -3.70 8.70
C GLY A 96 6.59 -3.81 7.34
N LYS A 97 6.26 -2.94 6.38
CA LYS A 97 6.86 -2.91 5.04
C LYS A 97 8.38 -2.87 5.09
N LYS A 98 9.01 -3.66 4.23
CA LYS A 98 10.44 -3.69 4.00
C LYS A 98 10.79 -3.00 2.69
N MET A 99 12.03 -2.56 2.57
CA MET A 99 12.52 -1.87 1.37
C MET A 99 12.32 -2.66 0.05
N VAL A 100 12.39 -3.99 0.09
CA VAL A 100 12.13 -4.81 -1.12
C VAL A 100 10.69 -4.68 -1.60
N GLN A 101 9.74 -4.55 -0.68
CA GLN A 101 8.31 -4.33 -1.01
C GLN A 101 8.08 -2.90 -1.50
N ALA A 102 8.78 -1.91 -0.94
CA ALA A 102 8.74 -0.53 -1.43
C ALA A 102 9.22 -0.41 -2.89
N VAL A 103 10.22 -1.22 -3.31
CA VAL A 103 10.64 -1.28 -4.72
C VAL A 103 9.50 -1.75 -5.63
N GLU A 104 8.74 -2.77 -5.21
CA GLU A 104 7.61 -3.28 -6.00
C GLU A 104 6.48 -2.25 -6.07
N ASP A 105 6.22 -1.54 -4.95
CA ASP A 105 5.20 -0.48 -4.94
C ASP A 105 5.59 0.68 -5.88
N VAL A 106 6.82 1.18 -5.82
CA VAL A 106 7.26 2.26 -6.71
C VAL A 106 7.18 1.84 -8.20
N ARG A 107 7.57 0.59 -8.51
CA ARG A 107 7.41 0.05 -9.86
C ARG A 107 5.95 -0.01 -10.29
N ASP A 108 5.06 -0.37 -9.39
CA ASP A 108 3.63 -0.45 -9.69
C ASP A 108 3.00 0.95 -9.78
N ILE A 109 3.38 1.88 -8.91
CA ILE A 109 2.94 3.28 -8.97
C ILE A 109 3.19 3.87 -10.37
N PHE A 110 4.39 3.72 -10.92
CA PHE A 110 4.73 4.23 -12.26
C PHE A 110 3.98 3.58 -13.43
N ARG A 111 3.17 2.55 -13.18
CA ARG A 111 2.23 1.99 -14.18
C ARG A 111 0.89 2.72 -14.22
N TYR A 112 0.54 3.41 -13.16
CA TYR A 112 -0.77 4.05 -12.99
C TYR A 112 -0.69 5.56 -12.82
N GLN A 113 0.46 6.05 -12.31
CA GLN A 113 0.66 7.44 -11.94
C GLN A 113 2.06 7.91 -12.34
N LYS A 114 2.15 9.20 -12.72
CA LYS A 114 3.42 9.92 -12.92
C LYS A 114 3.50 11.10 -11.95
N PRO A 115 3.72 10.82 -10.65
CA PRO A 115 3.78 11.89 -9.65
C PRO A 115 5.03 12.76 -9.87
N ASP A 116 4.98 14.02 -9.44
CA ASP A 116 6.17 14.87 -9.37
C ASP A 116 7.14 14.41 -8.28
N VAL A 117 6.58 13.82 -7.20
CA VAL A 117 7.34 13.39 -6.02
C VAL A 117 6.93 12.00 -5.55
N ILE A 118 7.91 11.14 -5.30
CA ILE A 118 7.77 9.97 -4.43
C ILE A 118 8.36 10.33 -3.06
N VAL A 119 7.57 10.19 -2.02
CA VAL A 119 8.02 10.33 -0.62
C VAL A 119 8.21 8.95 -0.03
N LEU A 120 9.46 8.63 0.34
CA LEU A 120 9.80 7.36 0.97
C LEU A 120 9.91 7.55 2.48
N GLU A 121 9.04 6.88 3.23
CA GLU A 121 9.13 6.80 4.68
C GLU A 121 10.30 5.89 5.09
N THR A 122 11.13 6.34 6.02
CA THR A 122 12.47 5.80 6.22
C THR A 122 12.60 4.67 7.23
N ASP A 123 11.62 4.46 8.14
CA ASP A 123 11.68 3.32 9.08
C ASP A 123 11.74 1.97 8.34
N CYS A 124 11.13 1.88 7.15
CA CYS A 124 11.21 0.69 6.31
C CYS A 124 12.66 0.31 5.89
N MET A 125 13.62 1.24 5.98
CA MET A 125 15.03 0.99 5.69
C MET A 125 15.71 0.12 6.76
N PHE A 126 15.20 0.18 7.99
CA PHE A 126 15.75 -0.54 9.16
C PHE A 126 14.94 -1.82 9.49
N ARG A 127 13.89 -2.09 8.74
CA ARG A 127 13.13 -3.35 8.84
C ARG A 127 13.90 -4.48 8.17
N GLY A 128 14.79 -5.12 8.93
CA GLY A 128 15.59 -6.24 8.50
C GLY A 128 14.80 -7.43 7.94
N LYS A 129 15.46 -8.45 7.48
CA LYS A 129 14.85 -9.75 7.19
C LYS A 129 14.08 -10.17 8.44
N SER A 130 12.79 -10.55 8.28
CA SER A 130 12.22 -11.46 9.29
C SER A 130 13.26 -12.54 9.51
N PRO A 131 13.55 -12.98 10.74
CA PRO A 131 14.40 -14.12 10.91
C PRO A 131 13.85 -15.14 9.92
N GLU A 132 14.58 -15.37 8.83
CA GLU A 132 14.42 -16.57 8.05
C GLU A 132 14.48 -17.61 9.14
N LYS A 133 13.39 -18.34 9.37
CA LYS A 133 13.49 -19.61 10.04
C LYS A 133 14.65 -20.23 9.33
N SER A 134 15.77 -20.30 10.04
CA SER A 134 17.01 -20.89 9.59
C SER A 134 16.61 -22.10 8.78
N ALA A 135 17.01 -22.11 7.52
CA ALA A 135 16.77 -23.23 6.64
C ALA A 135 17.43 -24.43 7.31
N GLU A 136 16.67 -25.13 8.13
CA GLU A 136 16.99 -26.50 8.44
C GLU A 136 16.98 -27.23 7.12
N GLN A 137 18.14 -27.68 6.81
CA GLN A 137 18.59 -28.57 5.75
C GLN A 137 17.50 -29.12 4.84
N SER A 138 17.62 -28.71 3.61
CA SER A 138 16.97 -29.27 2.44
C SER A 138 16.84 -30.79 2.46
N SER A 139 15.64 -31.26 2.54
CA SER A 139 15.20 -32.61 2.22
C SER A 139 14.55 -32.57 0.81
N PRO A 140 14.51 -33.68 0.06
CA PRO A 140 14.42 -33.73 -1.40
C PRO A 140 13.18 -33.06 -2.01
N ALA A 141 13.32 -32.61 -3.25
CA ALA A 141 12.43 -31.72 -4.02
C ALA A 141 10.91 -32.08 -4.04
N GLU A 142 10.53 -33.33 -3.84
CA GLU A 142 9.11 -33.75 -3.86
C GLU A 142 8.32 -33.39 -2.61
N LYS A 143 8.94 -33.42 -1.43
CA LYS A 143 8.29 -32.96 -0.19
C LYS A 143 8.06 -31.45 -0.17
N GLY A 144 8.92 -30.69 -0.83
CA GLY A 144 8.81 -29.24 -0.92
C GLY A 144 7.63 -28.72 -1.74
N ALA A 145 7.21 -29.44 -2.78
CA ALA A 145 6.07 -29.04 -3.62
C ALA A 145 4.72 -29.21 -2.90
N VAL A 146 4.54 -30.35 -2.21
CA VAL A 146 3.34 -30.64 -1.43
C VAL A 146 3.23 -29.69 -0.23
N GLU A 147 4.33 -29.40 0.45
CA GLU A 147 4.37 -28.46 1.56
C GLU A 147 4.10 -27.02 1.10
N LYS A 148 4.66 -26.58 -0.04
CA LYS A 148 4.34 -25.29 -0.65
C LYS A 148 2.86 -25.20 -1.03
N ALA A 149 2.31 -26.21 -1.68
CA ALA A 149 0.91 -26.27 -2.05
C ALA A 149 -0.01 -26.24 -0.81
N SER A 150 0.36 -26.95 0.25
CA SER A 150 -0.36 -26.96 1.54
C SER A 150 -0.32 -25.56 2.21
N LYS A 151 0.82 -24.90 2.24
CA LYS A 151 0.95 -23.54 2.78
C LYS A 151 0.14 -22.51 1.97
N ILE A 152 0.18 -22.63 0.64
CA ILE A 152 -0.64 -21.80 -0.25
C ILE A 152 -2.12 -22.06 0.01
N TRP A 153 -2.56 -23.32 0.05
CA TRP A 153 -3.94 -23.70 0.34
C TRP A 153 -4.41 -23.20 1.71
N LYS A 154 -3.58 -23.34 2.74
CA LYS A 154 -3.87 -22.82 4.08
C LYS A 154 -4.02 -21.30 4.06
N SER A 155 -3.14 -20.59 3.39
CA SER A 155 -3.24 -19.13 3.25
C SER A 155 -4.55 -18.70 2.59
N PHE A 156 -4.99 -19.38 1.53
CA PHE A 156 -6.28 -19.08 0.87
C PHE A 156 -7.48 -19.38 1.77
N THR A 157 -7.45 -20.50 2.47
CA THR A 157 -8.54 -20.87 3.38
C THR A 157 -8.62 -19.95 4.59
N ASP A 158 -7.49 -19.53 5.16
CA ASP A 158 -7.45 -18.60 6.30
C ASP A 158 -7.91 -17.19 5.90
N LYS A 159 -7.52 -16.70 4.73
CA LYS A 159 -8.01 -15.42 4.17
C LYS A 159 -9.50 -15.51 3.83
N GLY A 160 -9.93 -16.59 3.21
CA GLY A 160 -11.34 -16.84 2.89
C GLY A 160 -12.22 -16.95 4.14
N ARG A 161 -11.75 -17.55 5.22
CA ARG A 161 -12.50 -17.69 6.49
C ARG A 161 -12.85 -16.35 7.14
N LYS A 162 -12.04 -15.33 6.96
CA LYS A 162 -12.35 -13.96 7.41
C LYS A 162 -13.58 -13.37 6.72
N LEU A 163 -14.02 -13.97 5.62
CA LEU A 163 -15.12 -13.51 4.77
C LEU A 163 -16.40 -14.32 4.91
N LEU A 164 -16.40 -15.38 5.74
CA LEU A 164 -17.47 -16.35 5.84
C LEU A 164 -18.13 -16.38 7.20
N LYS A 165 -19.36 -16.94 7.23
CA LYS A 165 -20.08 -17.25 8.45
C LYS A 165 -19.46 -18.46 9.15
N GLU A 166 -19.62 -18.52 10.46
CA GLU A 166 -19.19 -19.64 11.29
C GLU A 166 -19.80 -20.96 10.78
N GLY A 167 -18.96 -21.95 10.49
CA GLY A 167 -19.40 -23.28 10.01
C GLY A 167 -19.11 -23.62 8.56
N ASP A 168 -18.67 -22.68 7.73
CA ASP A 168 -18.36 -22.95 6.32
C ASP A 168 -17.10 -23.79 6.13
N SER A 169 -17.11 -24.66 5.09
CA SER A 169 -15.99 -25.52 4.78
C SER A 169 -14.77 -24.74 4.22
N ALA A 170 -13.58 -25.29 4.36
CA ALA A 170 -12.35 -24.72 3.80
C ALA A 170 -12.43 -24.52 2.27
N PHE A 171 -13.18 -25.38 1.58
CA PHE A 171 -13.40 -25.26 0.14
C PHE A 171 -14.27 -24.03 -0.19
N ILE A 172 -15.38 -23.83 0.52
CA ILE A 172 -16.25 -22.65 0.36
C ILE A 172 -15.47 -21.37 0.67
N ALA A 173 -14.63 -21.39 1.73
CA ALA A 173 -13.76 -20.27 2.08
C ALA A 173 -12.80 -19.89 0.92
N ALA A 174 -12.13 -20.88 0.35
CA ALA A 174 -11.22 -20.67 -0.78
C ALA A 174 -11.96 -20.18 -2.04
N LEU A 175 -13.15 -20.76 -2.31
CA LEU A 175 -13.98 -20.38 -3.45
C LEU A 175 -14.45 -18.93 -3.34
N ASN A 176 -14.98 -18.50 -2.21
CA ASN A 176 -15.40 -17.12 -1.99
C ASN A 176 -14.24 -16.13 -2.05
N TYR A 177 -13.06 -16.52 -1.59
CA TYR A 177 -11.87 -15.67 -1.71
C TYR A 177 -11.43 -15.50 -3.17
N LYS A 178 -11.44 -16.57 -3.96
CA LYS A 178 -10.94 -16.58 -5.34
C LYS A 178 -11.98 -16.33 -6.43
N ALA A 179 -13.26 -16.37 -6.09
CA ALA A 179 -14.34 -16.15 -7.04
C ALA A 179 -15.18 -14.91 -6.65
N PRO A 180 -14.70 -13.69 -6.96
CA PRO A 180 -15.41 -12.45 -6.63
C PRO A 180 -16.86 -12.43 -7.15
N LEU A 181 -17.13 -13.08 -8.28
CA LEU A 181 -18.48 -13.20 -8.83
C LEU A 181 -19.43 -13.91 -7.84
N ILE A 182 -18.96 -14.93 -7.14
CA ILE A 182 -19.78 -15.64 -6.14
C ILE A 182 -19.95 -14.76 -4.89
N ARG A 183 -18.86 -14.12 -4.45
CA ARG A 183 -18.85 -13.26 -3.26
C ARG A 183 -19.73 -12.02 -3.42
N TYR A 184 -19.72 -11.42 -4.59
CA TYR A 184 -20.37 -10.14 -4.90
C TYR A 184 -21.55 -10.29 -5.88
N HIS A 185 -22.11 -11.49 -6.02
CA HIS A 185 -23.19 -11.74 -6.97
C HIS A 185 -24.38 -10.77 -6.82
N ASP A 186 -24.69 -10.37 -5.58
CA ASP A 186 -25.79 -9.42 -5.31
C ASP A 186 -25.53 -8.00 -5.81
N ASN A 187 -24.27 -7.67 -6.16
CA ASN A 187 -23.93 -6.33 -6.67
C ASN A 187 -24.45 -6.07 -8.10
N TRP A 188 -25.07 -7.07 -8.75
CA TRP A 188 -25.65 -6.88 -10.08
C TRP A 188 -26.63 -5.70 -10.15
N LYS A 189 -27.27 -5.34 -9.03
CA LYS A 189 -28.23 -4.22 -8.91
C LYS A 189 -27.54 -2.85 -8.97
N ASN A 190 -26.25 -2.78 -8.70
CA ASN A 190 -25.47 -1.56 -8.63
C ASN A 190 -24.49 -1.42 -9.82
N LEU A 191 -24.60 -2.30 -10.83
CA LEU A 191 -23.73 -2.23 -11.98
C LEU A 191 -24.02 -0.99 -12.81
N SER A 192 -22.96 -0.31 -13.21
CA SER A 192 -22.97 0.85 -14.09
C SER A 192 -22.04 0.63 -15.28
N LEU A 193 -21.98 1.56 -16.21
CA LEU A 193 -21.04 1.47 -17.34
C LEU A 193 -19.58 1.45 -16.83
N SER A 194 -19.26 2.21 -15.79
CA SER A 194 -17.94 2.22 -15.17
C SER A 194 -17.54 0.86 -14.60
N SER A 195 -18.51 0.01 -14.20
CA SER A 195 -18.22 -1.35 -13.74
C SER A 195 -17.55 -2.22 -14.81
N PHE A 196 -17.78 -1.91 -16.08
CA PHE A 196 -17.21 -2.63 -17.22
C PHE A 196 -15.95 -1.98 -17.79
N THR A 197 -15.78 -0.67 -17.61
CA THR A 197 -14.72 0.11 -18.25
C THR A 197 -13.57 0.47 -17.29
N ASP A 198 -13.84 0.59 -15.98
CA ASP A 198 -12.86 0.95 -14.97
C ASP A 198 -12.57 -0.21 -14.02
N VAL A 199 -11.52 -0.96 -14.31
CA VAL A 199 -11.08 -2.11 -13.50
C VAL A 199 -10.45 -1.69 -12.16
N ASN A 200 -10.08 -0.44 -11.99
CA ASN A 200 -9.42 0.10 -10.80
C ASN A 200 -10.40 0.75 -9.81
N ARG A 201 -11.67 0.95 -10.16
CA ARG A 201 -12.68 1.55 -9.27
C ARG A 201 -12.76 0.89 -7.90
N LYS A 202 -12.44 -0.40 -7.80
CA LYS A 202 -12.38 -1.14 -6.53
C LYS A 202 -11.33 -0.59 -5.56
N TYR A 203 -10.35 0.16 -6.05
CA TYR A 203 -9.30 0.82 -5.25
C TYR A 203 -9.61 2.29 -4.98
N ARG A 204 -10.78 2.77 -5.34
CA ARG A 204 -11.25 4.14 -5.09
C ARG A 204 -11.65 4.30 -3.63
N PHE A 205 -10.69 4.71 -2.80
CA PHE A 205 -10.87 4.83 -1.36
C PHE A 205 -10.93 6.30 -0.94
N THR A 206 -11.97 6.68 -0.22
CA THR A 206 -12.15 8.04 0.32
C THR A 206 -10.94 8.53 1.12
N ASN A 207 -10.31 7.66 1.90
CA ASN A 207 -9.15 7.98 2.73
C ASN A 207 -7.81 7.94 1.98
N LYS A 208 -7.79 7.63 0.67
CA LYS A 208 -6.58 7.62 -0.18
C LYS A 208 -5.40 6.82 0.40
N GLY A 209 -5.68 5.79 1.20
CA GLY A 209 -4.67 4.94 1.85
C GLY A 209 -4.32 5.30 3.29
N MET A 210 -4.85 6.36 3.85
CA MET A 210 -4.71 6.65 5.27
C MET A 210 -5.47 5.63 6.12
N VAL A 211 -4.97 5.33 7.33
CA VAL A 211 -5.67 4.55 8.35
C VAL A 211 -5.97 5.46 9.54
N TYR A 212 -7.23 5.84 9.66
CA TYR A 212 -7.73 6.67 10.75
C TYR A 212 -7.71 5.94 12.11
N SER A 213 -7.40 6.70 13.15
CA SER A 213 -7.60 6.33 14.56
C SER A 213 -7.71 7.60 15.40
N ASP A 214 -8.72 7.69 16.21
CA ASP A 214 -8.92 8.74 17.23
C ASP A 214 -8.46 8.29 18.63
N ALA A 215 -8.10 7.02 18.77
CA ALA A 215 -7.64 6.48 20.04
C ALA A 215 -6.42 7.25 20.56
N VAL A 216 -6.45 7.64 21.80
CA VAL A 216 -5.35 8.30 22.51
C VAL A 216 -4.78 7.34 23.54
N LYS A 217 -3.51 6.97 23.37
CA LYS A 217 -2.72 6.23 24.36
C LYS A 217 -1.37 6.92 24.49
N PRO A 218 -1.19 7.78 25.47
CA PRO A 218 0.00 8.59 25.65
C PRO A 218 1.30 7.79 25.63
N TYR A 219 2.37 8.43 25.15
CA TYR A 219 3.70 7.91 25.31
C TYR A 219 4.19 8.18 26.74
N GLU A 220 4.46 7.11 27.47
CA GLU A 220 4.90 7.16 28.88
C GLU A 220 6.42 6.98 29.02
N GLY A 221 7.14 6.88 27.89
CA GLY A 221 8.58 6.73 27.88
C GLY A 221 9.32 8.06 28.07
N ASP A 222 10.62 8.04 27.82
CA ASP A 222 11.44 9.23 27.90
C ASP A 222 11.19 10.16 26.71
N PRO A 223 10.65 11.37 26.91
CA PRO A 223 10.43 12.32 25.81
C PRO A 223 11.72 12.74 25.09
N GLY A 224 12.88 12.53 25.76
CA GLY A 224 14.21 12.74 25.18
C GLY A 224 14.79 11.49 24.51
N TYR A 225 13.99 10.62 23.92
CA TYR A 225 14.48 9.41 23.23
C TYR A 225 15.48 9.71 22.10
N MET A 226 15.42 10.89 21.52
CA MET A 226 16.43 11.44 20.61
C MET A 226 17.55 12.12 21.41
N LYS A 227 18.47 11.32 22.02
CA LYS A 227 19.38 11.84 23.06
C LYS A 227 20.77 12.24 22.56
N ASP A 228 21.29 11.55 21.58
CA ASP A 228 22.68 11.70 21.20
C ASP A 228 22.83 12.04 19.72
N PRO A 229 22.85 13.36 19.38
CA PRO A 229 23.04 13.81 18.00
C PRO A 229 24.37 13.35 17.38
N ALA A 230 25.37 13.04 18.19
CA ALA A 230 26.68 12.55 17.74
C ALA A 230 26.76 11.02 17.60
N SER A 231 25.64 10.30 17.80
CA SER A 231 25.61 8.85 17.64
C SER A 231 26.15 8.43 16.28
N GLU A 232 26.96 7.38 16.27
CA GLU A 232 27.39 6.74 15.02
C GLU A 232 26.16 6.28 14.23
N PRO A 233 26.17 6.44 12.89
CA PRO A 233 25.07 5.99 12.05
C PRO A 233 24.77 4.50 12.21
N GLU A 234 23.50 4.15 12.43
CA GLU A 234 23.06 2.74 12.46
C GLU A 234 23.29 2.08 11.09
N GLU A 235 23.90 0.91 11.08
CA GLU A 235 24.17 0.18 9.85
C GLU A 235 22.88 -0.34 9.23
N MET A 236 22.63 0.02 7.98
CA MET A 236 21.50 -0.51 7.20
C MET A 236 21.89 -1.85 6.56
N GLU A 237 20.95 -2.80 6.54
CA GLU A 237 21.20 -4.04 5.79
C GLU A 237 21.51 -3.76 4.32
N ALA A 238 22.50 -4.49 3.79
CA ALA A 238 22.90 -4.37 2.38
C ALA A 238 21.74 -4.56 1.39
N SER A 239 20.72 -5.35 1.76
CA SER A 239 19.49 -5.53 1.00
C SER A 239 18.63 -4.27 0.96
N SER A 240 18.54 -3.55 2.08
CA SER A 240 17.82 -2.27 2.19
C SER A 240 18.52 -1.19 1.35
N VAL A 241 19.84 -1.09 1.44
CA VAL A 241 20.64 -0.15 0.64
C VAL A 241 20.47 -0.43 -0.86
N ARG A 242 20.56 -1.70 -1.29
CA ARG A 242 20.32 -2.05 -2.71
C ARG A 242 18.91 -1.73 -3.17
N SER A 243 17.92 -1.90 -2.31
CA SER A 243 16.52 -1.59 -2.62
C SER A 243 16.30 -0.08 -2.72
N PHE A 244 16.89 0.70 -1.81
CA PHE A 244 16.89 2.16 -1.90
C PHE A 244 17.50 2.66 -3.22
N GLU A 245 18.68 2.11 -3.60
CA GLU A 245 19.33 2.45 -4.87
C GLU A 245 18.45 2.13 -6.10
N ARG A 246 17.67 1.05 -6.04
CA ARG A 246 16.71 0.73 -7.10
C ARG A 246 15.59 1.76 -7.18
N ILE A 247 15.01 2.15 -6.04
CA ILE A 247 13.97 3.19 -5.98
C ILE A 247 14.52 4.50 -6.55
N ARG A 248 15.70 4.94 -6.08
CA ARG A 248 16.35 6.16 -6.55
C ARG A 248 16.57 6.14 -8.07
N LYS A 249 17.05 5.02 -8.62
CA LYS A 249 17.26 4.86 -10.06
C LYS A 249 15.95 4.91 -10.83
N MET A 250 14.87 4.29 -10.33
CA MET A 250 13.55 4.34 -10.95
C MET A 250 13.01 5.76 -10.96
N CYS A 251 13.05 6.47 -9.83
CA CYS A 251 12.61 7.86 -9.75
C CYS A 251 13.41 8.76 -10.73
N ARG A 252 14.74 8.57 -10.80
CA ARG A 252 15.56 9.33 -11.74
C ARG A 252 15.23 9.03 -13.20
N ALA A 253 14.93 7.78 -13.55
CA ALA A 253 14.59 7.37 -14.91
C ALA A 253 13.24 7.96 -15.37
N GLU A 254 12.31 8.15 -14.44
CA GLU A 254 10.99 8.75 -14.68
C GLU A 254 10.97 10.27 -14.42
N GLU A 255 12.13 10.89 -14.13
CA GLU A 255 12.27 12.32 -13.80
C GLU A 255 11.44 12.76 -12.58
N VAL A 256 11.21 11.84 -11.65
CA VAL A 256 10.43 12.03 -10.41
C VAL A 256 11.39 12.36 -9.26
N LYS A 257 11.05 13.37 -8.46
CA LYS A 257 11.81 13.71 -7.25
C LYS A 257 11.62 12.62 -6.18
N LEU A 258 12.70 12.22 -5.51
CA LEU A 258 12.66 11.35 -4.35
C LEU A 258 12.91 12.18 -3.10
N VAL A 259 11.99 12.14 -2.15
CA VAL A 259 12.07 12.81 -0.85
C VAL A 259 12.04 11.77 0.25
N LEU A 260 12.84 11.94 1.29
CA LEU A 260 12.87 11.07 2.46
C LEU A 260 12.09 11.73 3.60
N LEU A 261 11.26 10.93 4.28
CA LEU A 261 10.42 11.38 5.38
C LEU A 261 10.49 10.39 6.53
N THR A 262 10.73 10.90 7.74
CA THR A 262 10.54 10.14 8.97
C THR A 262 9.46 10.82 9.81
N VAL A 263 8.42 10.09 10.15
CA VAL A 263 7.35 10.58 11.02
C VAL A 263 7.70 10.32 12.50
N PRO A 264 7.08 11.02 13.47
CA PRO A 264 7.35 10.79 14.88
C PRO A 264 7.06 9.34 15.29
N SER A 265 8.06 8.67 15.87
CA SER A 265 7.95 7.30 16.41
C SER A 265 8.96 7.07 17.53
N ALA A 266 8.55 7.37 18.77
CA ALA A 266 9.44 7.34 19.93
C ALA A 266 9.98 5.95 20.27
N ASN A 267 9.24 4.89 19.88
CA ASN A 267 9.62 3.51 20.21
C ASN A 267 10.57 2.88 19.18
N THR A 268 10.70 3.47 18.00
CA THR A 268 11.48 2.86 16.91
C THR A 268 12.60 3.74 16.38
N TRP A 269 12.55 5.05 16.65
CA TRP A 269 13.48 6.00 16.05
C TRP A 269 14.59 6.45 17.03
N THR A 270 15.79 6.71 16.50
CA THR A 270 16.96 7.14 17.26
C THR A 270 17.81 8.10 16.43
N TYR A 271 18.73 8.86 17.07
CA TYR A 271 19.71 9.66 16.34
C TYR A 271 20.65 8.81 15.47
N ALA A 272 20.98 7.59 15.86
CA ALA A 272 21.78 6.69 15.03
C ALA A 272 21.10 6.39 13.67
N ARG A 273 19.77 6.18 13.69
CA ARG A 273 18.96 6.01 12.46
C ARG A 273 18.84 7.32 11.67
N HIS A 274 18.58 8.43 12.39
CA HIS A 274 18.58 9.76 11.76
C HIS A 274 19.88 10.01 11.00
N ASN A 275 21.03 9.82 11.66
CA ASN A 275 22.35 10.07 11.08
C ASN A 275 22.63 9.16 9.88
N ALA A 276 22.18 7.91 9.92
CA ALA A 276 22.31 6.99 8.80
C ALA A 276 21.51 7.45 7.57
N VAL A 277 20.26 7.89 7.78
CA VAL A 277 19.41 8.43 6.71
C VAL A 277 19.93 9.77 6.23
N ARG A 278 20.38 10.67 7.12
CA ARG A 278 20.97 11.95 6.77
C ARG A 278 22.21 11.78 5.89
N ALA A 279 23.13 10.90 6.27
CA ALA A 279 24.30 10.59 5.47
C ALA A 279 23.94 10.06 4.06
N LEU A 280 22.87 9.27 3.98
CA LEU A 280 22.34 8.77 2.70
C LEU A 280 21.74 9.90 1.87
N ALA A 281 20.94 10.77 2.48
CA ALA A 281 20.34 11.94 1.84
C ALA A 281 21.41 12.90 1.30
N ASP A 282 22.40 13.24 2.11
CA ASP A 282 23.50 14.13 1.74
C ASP A 282 24.33 13.55 0.59
N ARG A 283 24.61 12.24 0.63
CA ARG A 283 25.34 11.53 -0.43
C ARG A 283 24.68 11.67 -1.81
N TYR A 284 23.35 11.72 -1.85
CA TYR A 284 22.59 11.74 -3.11
C TYR A 284 21.90 13.07 -3.37
N GLY A 285 22.08 14.06 -2.52
CA GLY A 285 21.46 15.38 -2.64
C GLY A 285 19.93 15.32 -2.53
N LEU A 286 19.40 14.48 -1.63
CA LEU A 286 17.98 14.32 -1.44
C LEU A 286 17.49 15.18 -0.29
N ALA A 287 16.28 15.72 -0.40
CA ALA A 287 15.58 16.33 0.72
C ALA A 287 15.20 15.25 1.75
N TYR A 288 15.45 15.57 3.02
CA TYR A 288 15.12 14.69 4.15
C TYR A 288 14.48 15.48 5.29
N TYR A 289 13.30 15.06 5.68
CA TYR A 289 12.52 15.63 6.78
C TYR A 289 12.36 14.58 7.88
N ASP A 290 12.79 14.90 9.09
CA ASP A 290 12.69 14.02 10.25
C ASP A 290 11.93 14.72 11.37
N TYR A 291 10.69 14.30 11.56
CA TYR A 291 9.80 14.83 12.59
C TYR A 291 10.07 14.31 14.00
N ASN A 292 11.11 13.48 14.21
CA ASN A 292 11.61 13.15 15.55
C ASN A 292 12.66 14.15 16.02
N VAL A 293 13.32 14.85 15.09
CA VAL A 293 14.28 15.93 15.41
C VAL A 293 13.56 17.26 15.59
N ARG A 294 12.52 17.49 14.78
CA ARG A 294 11.71 18.70 14.83
C ARG A 294 10.24 18.34 14.67
N TYR A 295 9.50 18.35 15.75
CA TYR A 295 8.06 18.13 15.72
C TYR A 295 7.33 19.22 14.94
N PRO A 296 6.23 18.89 14.27
CA PRO A 296 5.36 19.89 13.68
C PRO A 296 4.59 20.66 14.76
N ASP A 297 4.12 21.84 14.44
CA ASP A 297 3.33 22.65 15.35
C ASP A 297 2.06 21.90 15.80
N GLY A 298 1.74 21.98 17.08
CA GLY A 298 0.58 21.30 17.68
C GLY A 298 0.76 19.82 17.95
N PHE A 299 1.97 19.27 17.75
CA PHE A 299 2.28 17.88 18.10
C PHE A 299 2.73 17.76 19.57
N ASP A 300 2.16 16.79 20.27
CA ASP A 300 2.60 16.36 21.60
C ASP A 300 2.44 14.85 21.78
N TRP A 301 3.25 14.24 22.65
CA TRP A 301 3.20 12.81 22.91
C TRP A 301 2.05 12.36 23.83
N GLU A 302 1.35 13.28 24.47
CA GLU A 302 0.21 12.97 25.34
C GLU A 302 -1.05 12.71 24.54
N THR A 303 -1.26 13.46 23.45
CA THR A 303 -2.51 13.44 22.71
C THR A 303 -2.40 12.94 21.27
N CYS A 304 -1.18 12.87 20.68
CA CYS A 304 -0.96 12.61 19.25
C CYS A 304 -0.62 11.14 18.90
N THR A 305 -0.65 10.25 19.87
CA THR A 305 -0.29 8.82 19.65
C THR A 305 -1.44 7.87 19.99
N THR A 306 -1.55 6.78 19.21
CA THR A 306 -2.62 5.78 19.36
C THR A 306 -2.19 4.56 20.15
N ASP A 307 -0.88 4.32 20.34
CA ASP A 307 -0.31 3.10 20.90
C ASP A 307 1.02 3.33 21.66
N ARG A 308 1.06 4.38 22.44
CA ARG A 308 2.16 4.71 23.34
C ARG A 308 3.46 5.03 22.61
N GLY A 309 3.38 5.84 21.54
CA GLY A 309 4.55 6.38 20.86
C GLY A 309 5.10 5.56 19.71
N ASN A 310 4.38 4.54 19.22
CA ASN A 310 4.77 3.80 18.04
C ASN A 310 4.07 4.35 16.76
N HIS A 311 2.77 4.65 16.85
CA HIS A 311 2.03 5.23 15.72
C HIS A 311 1.24 6.47 16.15
N LEU A 312 1.04 7.36 15.20
CA LEU A 312 0.20 8.54 15.39
C LEU A 312 -1.29 8.17 15.32
N ASN A 313 -2.09 8.88 16.10
CA ASN A 313 -3.53 8.99 15.84
C ASN A 313 -3.78 10.10 14.81
N TYR A 314 -5.06 10.34 14.50
CA TYR A 314 -5.42 11.35 13.50
C TYR A 314 -4.92 12.76 13.87
N ARG A 315 -4.94 13.14 15.15
CA ARG A 315 -4.46 14.47 15.58
C ARG A 315 -2.97 14.66 15.26
N GLY A 316 -2.13 13.66 15.61
CA GLY A 316 -0.71 13.70 15.28
C GLY A 316 -0.48 13.64 13.76
N GLY A 317 -1.25 12.80 13.06
CA GLY A 317 -1.21 12.72 11.61
C GLY A 317 -1.60 14.01 10.91
N ALA A 318 -2.61 14.73 11.41
CA ALA A 318 -3.02 16.03 10.86
C ALA A 318 -1.92 17.09 11.02
N ALA A 319 -1.25 17.13 12.19
CA ALA A 319 -0.12 18.04 12.42
C ALA A 319 1.04 17.76 11.43
N VAL A 320 1.42 16.49 11.26
CA VAL A 320 2.46 16.10 10.26
C VAL A 320 2.01 16.42 8.84
N THR A 321 0.75 16.14 8.51
CA THR A 321 0.19 16.40 7.17
C THR A 321 0.22 17.88 6.82
N ALA A 322 -0.13 18.76 7.76
CA ALA A 322 -0.14 20.20 7.55
C ALA A 322 1.27 20.75 7.31
N ASP A 323 2.21 20.48 8.23
CA ASP A 323 3.60 20.98 8.08
C ASP A 323 4.26 20.37 6.82
N PHE A 324 4.09 19.07 6.56
CA PHE A 324 4.72 18.45 5.40
C PHE A 324 4.08 18.92 4.07
N GLY A 325 2.78 19.20 4.06
CA GLY A 325 2.11 19.83 2.93
C GLY A 325 2.71 21.18 2.57
N GLU A 326 3.02 22.02 3.57
CA GLU A 326 3.73 23.28 3.38
C GLU A 326 5.14 23.03 2.82
N ARG A 327 5.91 22.08 3.39
CA ARG A 327 7.25 21.72 2.87
C ARG A 327 7.22 21.26 1.41
N LEU A 328 6.20 20.48 1.05
CA LEU A 328 6.03 20.06 -0.36
C LEU A 328 5.85 21.25 -1.30
N THR A 329 5.11 22.28 -0.86
CA THR A 329 4.83 23.45 -1.71
C THR A 329 5.96 24.49 -1.70
N GLU A 330 6.55 24.76 -0.55
CA GLU A 330 7.51 25.85 -0.35
C GLU A 330 8.95 25.41 -0.61
N ASP A 331 9.37 24.28 -0.04
CA ASP A 331 10.76 23.81 -0.10
C ASP A 331 10.98 22.95 -1.36
N ILE A 332 10.14 21.92 -1.55
CA ILE A 332 10.25 20.96 -2.65
C ILE A 332 9.71 21.55 -3.96
N LYS A 333 8.80 22.53 -3.87
CA LYS A 333 8.11 23.14 -5.02
C LYS A 333 7.48 22.07 -5.89
N VAL A 334 6.61 21.26 -5.27
CA VAL A 334 5.91 20.19 -5.96
C VAL A 334 5.08 20.74 -7.11
N LYS A 335 5.21 20.14 -8.26
CA LYS A 335 4.36 20.45 -9.40
C LYS A 335 2.97 19.84 -9.16
N ARG A 336 1.99 20.69 -8.91
CA ARG A 336 0.59 20.26 -8.74
C ARG A 336 0.04 19.78 -10.06
N THR A 337 -0.69 18.66 -10.01
CA THR A 337 -1.43 18.16 -11.17
C THR A 337 -2.63 19.07 -11.44
N GLU A 338 -2.84 19.46 -12.69
CA GLU A 338 -4.04 20.17 -13.09
C GLU A 338 -5.23 19.23 -13.10
N LEU A 339 -6.23 19.52 -12.28
CA LEU A 339 -7.45 18.75 -12.16
C LEU A 339 -8.59 19.39 -12.94
N THR A 340 -9.45 18.57 -13.53
CA THR A 340 -10.76 19.00 -14.03
C THR A 340 -11.67 19.40 -12.86
N GLU A 341 -12.75 20.15 -13.15
CA GLU A 341 -13.72 20.52 -12.12
C GLU A 341 -14.37 19.29 -11.46
N ASP A 342 -14.65 18.24 -12.23
CA ASP A 342 -15.22 16.99 -11.70
C ASP A 342 -14.23 16.29 -10.76
N GLN A 343 -12.95 16.30 -11.08
CA GLN A 343 -11.91 15.74 -10.20
C GLN A 343 -11.74 16.55 -8.91
N LYS A 344 -11.76 17.89 -8.99
CA LYS A 344 -11.72 18.76 -7.80
C LYS A 344 -12.90 18.46 -6.88
N LYS A 345 -14.09 18.40 -7.46
CA LYS A 345 -15.31 18.06 -6.73
C LYS A 345 -15.24 16.69 -6.08
N ALA A 346 -14.69 15.69 -6.76
CA ALA A 346 -14.52 14.35 -6.20
C ALA A 346 -13.56 14.35 -4.99
N TRP A 347 -12.47 15.14 -5.04
CA TRP A 347 -11.56 15.31 -3.91
C TRP A 347 -12.22 16.00 -2.70
N GLU A 348 -13.02 17.05 -2.96
CA GLU A 348 -13.81 17.73 -1.92
C GLU A 348 -14.85 16.79 -1.30
N GLU A 349 -15.58 16.02 -2.12
CA GLU A 349 -16.52 15.02 -1.63
C GLU A 349 -15.84 13.94 -0.78
N ASP A 350 -14.67 13.46 -1.17
CA ASP A 350 -13.91 12.49 -0.41
C ASP A 350 -13.44 13.08 0.93
N TYR A 351 -13.04 14.34 0.96
CA TYR A 351 -12.72 15.05 2.20
C TYR A 351 -13.94 15.10 3.13
N PHE A 352 -15.09 15.54 2.67
CA PHE A 352 -16.29 15.61 3.49
C PHE A 352 -16.75 14.24 3.99
N LYS A 353 -16.79 13.22 3.11
CA LYS A 353 -17.12 11.84 3.48
C LYS A 353 -16.15 11.26 4.51
N PHE A 354 -14.87 11.56 4.37
CA PHE A 354 -13.86 11.12 5.33
C PHE A 354 -14.08 11.76 6.70
N HIS A 355 -14.48 13.03 6.78
CA HIS A 355 -14.75 13.74 8.00
C HIS A 355 -16.13 13.44 8.63
N GLU A 356 -17.14 13.14 7.83
CA GLU A 356 -18.47 12.72 8.31
C GLU A 356 -18.49 11.30 8.89
N SER A 357 -17.57 10.44 8.46
CA SER A 357 -17.50 9.03 8.89
C SER A 357 -16.79 8.81 10.23
N ARG A 358 -16.45 9.88 10.96
CA ARG A 358 -15.67 9.87 12.22
C ARG A 358 -16.52 9.97 13.45
#